data_f50e286999beb11da63062014358b18e
#
_entry.id   f50e286999beb11da63062014358b18e
#
_cell.length_a   1.000
_cell.length_b   1.000
_cell.length_c   1.000
_cell.angle_alpha   90.00
_cell.angle_beta   90.00
_cell.angle_gamma   90.00
#
_symmetry.space_group_name_H-M   'P 1'
#
loop_
_entity.id
_entity.type
_entity.pdbx_description
1 polymer ?
#
loop_
_entity_poly.entity_id
_entity_poly.type
_entity_poly.pdbx_seq_one_letter_code
_entity_poly.pdbx_strand_id
1 'polypeptide(L)'
;MGYSRSLLLARSDDRTIHSYNLESMNGKTIGVYENAKENIRRLKEFLAINGLDCKFQYYSLKDMQKNDEGLYFYLMNGEIDLLLSGIIYNHDSVRVIATYNSQPYYIVTNPGNKEVLDGLNMALERILDANPNFAAERYAANFPARLVNIQFSDRDLEYVKKRKTITVAVPENWYPFYCKETSQKNHVGIMVDVLDEIKDFTGLDFSYVYAKNYSDAVHLVQRGKADILGFFLGDENDAAQLGLALSASYVSANNIIVRNKACSYPAPGLVGALVESQRFPSGISAEKIRSYPGIKEALAAVNSGEADFIYGLSSKMEQDISRYHFTNLAPVTLVNDQSAISFALPTPVDPDLLTVLNKAINNLSESERTVIRNRNLESIGVSEFSLTDFIYANPLQFMFIVMFVLSVLFTALLLAIGARMKATVIQGNLKRAEAANLAKSEFLSG
;
A
#
# COMPACT_ATOMS: atom_id res chain seq x y z
N MET A 1 -8.48 -15.00 13.78
CA MET A 1 -7.97 -15.21 15.14
C MET A 1 -7.01 -14.08 15.49
N GLY A 2 -6.84 -13.74 16.78
CA GLY A 2 -5.94 -12.68 17.23
C GLY A 2 -4.56 -13.20 17.59
N TYR A 3 -3.62 -12.27 17.80
CA TYR A 3 -2.28 -12.58 18.30
C TYR A 3 -2.10 -11.96 19.69
N SER A 4 -1.50 -12.73 20.60
CA SER A 4 -1.00 -12.23 21.88
C SER A 4 0.41 -11.71 21.69
N ARG A 5 0.74 -10.62 22.40
CA ARG A 5 2.12 -10.10 22.47
C ARG A 5 2.53 -10.03 23.93
N SER A 6 3.79 -10.33 24.19
CA SER A 6 4.38 -10.04 25.49
C SER A 6 4.87 -8.60 25.50
N LEU A 7 4.56 -7.89 26.56
CA LEU A 7 4.83 -6.47 26.72
C LEU A 7 5.71 -6.24 27.93
N LEU A 8 6.68 -5.34 27.83
CA LEU A 8 7.37 -4.74 28.94
C LEU A 8 6.84 -3.32 29.14
N LEU A 9 6.25 -3.07 30.29
CA LEU A 9 5.65 -1.82 30.67
C LEU A 9 6.53 -1.09 31.69
N ALA A 10 6.69 0.23 31.54
CA ALA A 10 7.28 1.12 32.54
C ALA A 10 6.28 2.21 32.92
N ARG A 11 6.51 2.91 34.02
CA ARG A 11 5.76 4.12 34.34
C ARG A 11 5.96 5.20 33.28
N SER A 12 4.92 5.97 33.00
CA SER A 12 4.96 7.07 32.03
C SER A 12 5.88 8.22 32.50
N ASP A 13 6.03 8.40 33.80
CA ASP A 13 6.87 9.44 34.43
C ASP A 13 8.35 9.06 34.56
N ASP A 14 8.69 7.76 34.40
CA ASP A 14 10.08 7.30 34.45
C ASP A 14 10.81 7.67 33.14
N ARG A 15 11.65 8.69 33.21
CA ARG A 15 12.46 9.17 32.08
C ARG A 15 13.79 8.45 31.94
N THR A 16 14.10 7.45 32.76
CA THR A 16 15.37 6.72 32.71
C THR A 16 15.34 5.51 31.79
N ILE A 17 14.15 5.01 31.46
CA ILE A 17 13.94 3.85 30.56
C ILE A 17 13.39 4.36 29.25
N HIS A 18 13.92 3.92 28.13
CA HIS A 18 13.55 4.41 26.80
C HIS A 18 13.22 3.26 25.84
N SER A 19 12.07 3.32 25.17
CA SER A 19 11.66 2.30 24.19
C SER A 19 12.56 2.28 22.95
N TYR A 20 13.20 3.38 22.61
CA TYR A 20 14.15 3.50 21.51
C TYR A 20 15.59 3.12 21.87
N ASN A 21 15.88 2.94 23.15
CA ASN A 21 17.19 2.51 23.65
C ASN A 21 17.00 1.42 24.71
N LEU A 22 16.99 0.17 24.26
CA LEU A 22 16.80 -0.98 25.14
C LEU A 22 17.92 -1.12 26.19
N GLU A 23 19.13 -0.63 25.92
CA GLU A 23 20.23 -0.63 26.90
C GLU A 23 19.86 0.13 28.18
N SER A 24 18.93 1.09 28.13
CA SER A 24 18.40 1.79 29.30
C SER A 24 17.70 0.87 30.30
N MET A 25 17.39 -0.36 29.91
CA MET A 25 16.82 -1.42 30.78
C MET A 25 17.90 -2.14 31.62
N ASN A 26 19.19 -1.99 31.28
CA ASN A 26 20.27 -2.68 32.02
C ASN A 26 20.26 -2.29 33.49
N GLY A 27 20.37 -3.32 34.35
CA GLY A 27 20.33 -3.19 35.80
C GLY A 27 18.94 -2.95 36.41
N LYS A 28 17.90 -2.77 35.58
CA LYS A 28 16.51 -2.55 36.00
C LYS A 28 15.85 -3.83 36.49
N THR A 29 14.83 -3.67 37.35
CA THR A 29 14.08 -4.79 37.94
C THR A 29 12.77 -4.99 37.20
N ILE A 30 12.55 -6.22 36.68
CA ILE A 30 11.34 -6.62 35.98
C ILE A 30 10.46 -7.46 36.92
N GLY A 31 9.24 -6.98 37.17
CA GLY A 31 8.23 -7.74 37.91
C GLY A 31 7.57 -8.79 37.00
N VAL A 32 7.51 -10.01 37.49
CA VAL A 32 6.92 -11.15 36.77
C VAL A 32 6.05 -11.99 37.67
N TYR A 33 4.95 -12.52 37.12
CA TYR A 33 4.16 -13.54 37.81
C TYR A 33 4.89 -14.91 37.77
N GLU A 34 5.17 -15.50 38.93
CA GLU A 34 6.01 -16.71 39.06
C GLU A 34 5.54 -17.91 38.24
N ASN A 35 4.21 -18.05 38.06
CA ASN A 35 3.62 -19.14 37.28
C ASN A 35 3.54 -18.86 35.76
N ALA A 36 3.89 -17.68 35.31
CA ALA A 36 3.97 -17.35 33.86
C ALA A 36 5.28 -17.89 33.24
N LYS A 37 5.59 -19.18 33.48
CA LYS A 37 6.90 -19.79 33.16
C LYS A 37 7.32 -19.59 31.71
N GLU A 38 6.39 -19.75 30.78
CA GLU A 38 6.69 -19.60 29.34
C GLU A 38 6.97 -18.15 28.96
N ASN A 39 6.19 -17.20 29.49
CA ASN A 39 6.44 -15.79 29.24
C ASN A 39 7.76 -15.33 29.83
N ILE A 40 8.13 -15.85 31.01
CA ILE A 40 9.44 -15.59 31.65
C ILE A 40 10.58 -16.18 30.83
N ARG A 41 10.43 -17.44 30.33
CA ARG A 41 11.44 -18.06 29.47
C ARG A 41 11.72 -17.19 28.24
N ARG A 42 10.68 -16.77 27.57
CA ARG A 42 10.76 -15.92 26.37
C ARG A 42 11.30 -14.53 26.66
N LEU A 43 10.96 -13.96 27.82
CA LEU A 43 11.57 -12.70 28.26
C LEU A 43 13.07 -12.86 28.41
N LYS A 44 13.54 -13.93 29.04
CA LYS A 44 14.97 -14.22 29.17
C LYS A 44 15.67 -14.37 27.82
N GLU A 45 15.03 -15.05 26.85
CA GLU A 45 15.55 -15.16 25.48
C GLU A 45 15.63 -13.77 24.80
N PHE A 46 14.57 -12.97 24.94
CA PHE A 46 14.55 -11.60 24.40
C PHE A 46 15.69 -10.75 24.98
N LEU A 47 15.88 -10.78 26.31
CA LEU A 47 16.96 -10.06 26.98
C LEU A 47 18.34 -10.54 26.51
N ALA A 48 18.55 -11.85 26.42
CA ALA A 48 19.81 -12.46 25.99
C ALA A 48 20.16 -12.07 24.53
N ILE A 49 19.18 -12.12 23.62
CA ILE A 49 19.37 -11.76 22.20
C ILE A 49 19.77 -10.28 22.08
N ASN A 50 19.23 -9.42 22.93
CA ASN A 50 19.54 -7.97 22.90
C ASN A 50 20.69 -7.58 23.82
N GLY A 51 21.38 -8.53 24.46
CA GLY A 51 22.51 -8.26 25.36
C GLY A 51 22.15 -7.50 26.61
N LEU A 52 20.93 -7.66 27.11
CA LEU A 52 20.38 -6.91 28.25
C LEU A 52 20.49 -7.73 29.55
N ASP A 53 20.96 -7.06 30.62
CA ASP A 53 21.03 -7.63 31.96
C ASP A 53 20.04 -6.94 32.87
N CYS A 54 18.94 -7.66 33.20
CA CYS A 54 17.87 -7.17 34.06
C CYS A 54 17.67 -8.10 35.25
N LYS A 55 17.24 -7.53 36.38
CA LYS A 55 16.86 -8.29 37.59
C LYS A 55 15.41 -8.73 37.49
N PHE A 56 15.10 -9.89 38.07
CA PHE A 56 13.74 -10.43 38.11
C PHE A 56 13.19 -10.41 39.53
N GLN A 57 12.02 -9.81 39.71
CA GLN A 57 11.23 -9.87 40.92
C GLN A 57 10.01 -10.76 40.68
N TYR A 58 9.92 -11.85 41.40
CA TYR A 58 8.84 -12.83 41.25
C TYR A 58 7.71 -12.54 42.22
N TYR A 59 6.48 -12.56 41.73
CA TYR A 59 5.27 -12.37 42.54
C TYR A 59 4.36 -13.57 42.44
N SER A 60 3.81 -13.99 43.60
CA SER A 60 2.83 -15.06 43.68
C SER A 60 1.41 -14.56 43.37
N LEU A 61 0.48 -15.50 43.17
CA LEU A 61 -0.95 -15.17 43.02
C LEU A 61 -1.49 -14.39 44.23
N LYS A 62 -1.01 -14.73 45.43
CA LYS A 62 -1.39 -14.03 46.69
C LYS A 62 -0.93 -12.56 46.65
N ASP A 63 0.26 -12.29 46.10
CA ASP A 63 0.76 -10.94 45.98
C ASP A 63 -0.08 -10.13 44.98
N MET A 64 -0.49 -10.73 43.87
CA MET A 64 -1.37 -10.10 42.91
C MET A 64 -2.77 -9.80 43.48
N GLN A 65 -3.28 -10.63 44.39
CA GLN A 65 -4.60 -10.46 44.99
C GLN A 65 -4.61 -9.51 46.20
N LYS A 66 -3.46 -9.03 46.67
CA LYS A 66 -3.38 -8.05 47.76
C LYS A 66 -3.96 -6.71 47.41
N ASN A 67 -3.96 -6.38 46.11
CA ASN A 67 -4.41 -5.10 45.56
C ASN A 67 -5.29 -5.33 44.35
N ASP A 68 -6.26 -4.48 44.12
CA ASP A 68 -7.18 -4.54 42.98
C ASP A 68 -6.45 -4.36 41.63
N GLU A 69 -5.28 -3.71 41.63
CA GLU A 69 -4.45 -3.42 40.46
C GLU A 69 -3.42 -4.53 40.15
N GLY A 70 -3.35 -5.58 40.97
CA GLY A 70 -2.41 -6.68 40.79
C GLY A 70 -0.94 -6.24 40.77
N LEU A 71 -0.18 -6.67 39.74
CA LEU A 71 1.24 -6.30 39.62
C LEU A 71 1.49 -4.85 39.24
N TYR A 72 0.48 -4.14 38.67
CA TYR A 72 0.59 -2.70 38.37
C TYR A 72 0.85 -1.87 39.63
N PHE A 73 0.29 -2.26 40.76
CA PHE A 73 0.55 -1.62 42.06
C PHE A 73 2.04 -1.51 42.37
N TYR A 74 2.81 -2.59 42.19
CA TYR A 74 4.25 -2.63 42.45
C TYR A 74 5.05 -1.77 41.46
N LEU A 75 4.60 -1.70 40.21
CA LEU A 75 5.18 -0.81 39.21
C LEU A 75 4.94 0.65 39.58
N MET A 76 3.71 1.00 39.93
CA MET A 76 3.35 2.39 40.26
C MET A 76 4.02 2.89 41.53
N ASN A 77 4.22 2.01 42.50
CA ASN A 77 4.95 2.37 43.76
C ASN A 77 6.48 2.38 43.58
N GLY A 78 7.01 2.02 42.40
CA GLY A 78 8.45 2.01 42.15
C GLY A 78 9.21 0.85 42.80
N GLU A 79 8.51 -0.21 43.22
CA GLU A 79 9.14 -1.43 43.74
C GLU A 79 9.79 -2.23 42.62
N ILE A 80 9.27 -2.08 41.39
CA ILE A 80 9.82 -2.61 40.14
C ILE A 80 9.90 -1.46 39.11
N ASP A 81 10.87 -1.56 38.23
CA ASP A 81 11.06 -0.58 37.15
C ASP A 81 10.24 -0.92 35.90
N LEU A 82 10.10 -2.22 35.65
CA LEU A 82 9.41 -2.79 34.48
C LEU A 82 8.44 -3.88 34.90
N LEU A 83 7.35 -4.02 34.17
CA LEU A 83 6.37 -5.09 34.36
C LEU A 83 6.23 -5.93 33.10
N LEU A 84 6.37 -7.27 33.24
CA LEU A 84 5.98 -8.22 32.20
C LEU A 84 4.46 -8.38 32.20
N SER A 85 3.81 -8.00 31.10
CA SER A 85 2.37 -8.12 30.92
C SER A 85 2.02 -8.74 29.58
N GLY A 86 0.87 -9.41 29.52
CA GLY A 86 0.26 -9.89 28.25
C GLY A 86 -0.90 -9.02 27.79
N ILE A 87 -1.32 -8.06 28.61
CA ILE A 87 -2.47 -7.19 28.38
C ILE A 87 -2.05 -5.76 28.76
N ILE A 88 -2.49 -4.79 28.00
CA ILE A 88 -2.39 -3.39 28.38
C ILE A 88 -3.73 -2.99 28.97
N TYR A 89 -3.72 -2.62 30.24
CA TYR A 89 -4.80 -1.84 30.80
C TYR A 89 -4.60 -0.39 30.33
N ASN A 90 -5.67 0.27 29.94
CA ASN A 90 -5.67 1.65 29.44
C ASN A 90 -5.36 2.63 30.59
N HIS A 91 -4.12 2.58 31.10
CA HIS A 91 -3.62 3.49 32.13
C HIS A 91 -2.70 4.51 31.46
N ASP A 92 -3.11 5.76 31.47
CA ASP A 92 -2.24 6.89 31.06
C ASP A 92 -0.91 6.95 31.86
N SER A 93 -0.85 6.17 32.94
CA SER A 93 0.30 6.10 33.85
C SER A 93 1.40 5.15 33.43
N VAL A 94 1.18 4.30 32.43
CA VAL A 94 2.17 3.33 31.95
C VAL A 94 2.41 3.44 30.45
N ARG A 95 3.61 3.07 30.01
CA ARG A 95 4.01 3.05 28.62
C ARG A 95 4.70 1.75 28.27
N VAL A 96 4.56 1.32 27.01
CA VAL A 96 5.22 0.13 26.47
C VAL A 96 6.66 0.46 26.14
N ILE A 97 7.59 -0.31 26.69
CA ILE A 97 9.03 -0.20 26.39
C ILE A 97 9.43 -1.17 25.29
N ALA A 98 8.94 -2.41 25.36
CA ALA A 98 9.22 -3.43 24.35
C ALA A 98 7.99 -4.29 24.12
N THR A 99 7.83 -4.70 22.86
CA THR A 99 6.84 -5.68 22.43
C THR A 99 7.57 -6.82 21.73
N TYR A 100 7.36 -8.03 22.16
CA TYR A 100 8.03 -9.19 21.58
C TYR A 100 7.11 -10.40 21.57
N ASN A 101 7.48 -11.41 20.80
CA ASN A 101 6.89 -12.73 20.82
C ASN A 101 5.37 -12.75 20.55
N SER A 102 4.98 -12.36 19.32
CA SER A 102 3.59 -12.50 18.85
C SER A 102 3.20 -13.97 18.74
N GLN A 103 2.08 -14.35 19.36
CA GLN A 103 1.55 -15.70 19.30
C GLN A 103 0.08 -15.71 18.89
N PRO A 104 -0.32 -16.61 17.98
CA PRO A 104 -1.73 -16.76 17.63
C PRO A 104 -2.54 -17.32 18.80
N TYR A 105 -3.75 -16.80 18.96
CA TYR A 105 -4.77 -17.40 19.83
C TYR A 105 -5.52 -18.50 19.09
N TYR A 106 -5.79 -19.57 19.80
CA TYR A 106 -6.57 -20.69 19.32
C TYR A 106 -7.77 -20.94 20.25
N ILE A 107 -8.91 -21.31 19.65
CA ILE A 107 -10.01 -21.91 20.38
C ILE A 107 -9.68 -23.39 20.46
N VAL A 108 -9.73 -23.94 21.67
CA VAL A 108 -9.43 -25.36 21.92
C VAL A 108 -10.66 -26.11 22.44
N THR A 109 -10.76 -27.38 22.07
CA THR A 109 -11.80 -28.30 22.58
C THR A 109 -11.15 -29.47 23.28
N ASN A 110 -11.93 -30.27 24.00
CA ASN A 110 -11.43 -31.55 24.56
C ASN A 110 -10.95 -32.47 23.42
N PRO A 111 -9.88 -33.23 23.64
CA PRO A 111 -9.42 -34.24 22.70
C PRO A 111 -10.57 -35.19 22.30
N GLY A 112 -10.71 -35.45 21.00
CA GLY A 112 -11.76 -36.31 20.46
C GLY A 112 -13.07 -35.61 20.08
N ASN A 113 -13.29 -34.36 20.47
CA ASN A 113 -14.52 -33.62 20.12
C ASN A 113 -14.39 -32.95 18.72
N LYS A 114 -14.27 -33.81 17.70
CA LYS A 114 -14.01 -33.38 16.32
C LYS A 114 -15.17 -32.59 15.73
N GLU A 115 -16.40 -32.95 16.04
CA GLU A 115 -17.61 -32.28 15.52
C GLU A 115 -17.64 -30.81 15.95
N VAL A 116 -17.34 -30.51 17.21
CA VAL A 116 -17.27 -29.14 17.71
C VAL A 116 -16.11 -28.37 17.07
N LEU A 117 -14.96 -29.01 16.88
CA LEU A 117 -13.80 -28.39 16.23
C LEU A 117 -14.09 -28.04 14.78
N ASP A 118 -14.68 -28.97 14.03
CA ASP A 118 -15.05 -28.75 12.62
C ASP A 118 -16.12 -27.65 12.50
N GLY A 119 -17.11 -27.63 13.42
CA GLY A 119 -18.13 -26.58 13.49
C GLY A 119 -17.53 -25.19 13.78
N LEU A 120 -16.57 -25.09 14.71
CA LEU A 120 -15.88 -23.84 15.03
C LEU A 120 -15.03 -23.34 13.85
N ASN A 121 -14.30 -24.23 13.19
CA ASN A 121 -13.49 -23.87 12.02
C ASN A 121 -14.39 -23.36 10.89
N MET A 122 -15.49 -24.06 10.57
CA MET A 122 -16.45 -23.62 9.56
C MET A 122 -17.08 -22.26 9.90
N ALA A 123 -17.40 -22.02 11.17
CA ALA A 123 -17.94 -20.74 11.61
C ALA A 123 -16.93 -19.61 11.45
N LEU A 124 -15.66 -19.85 11.78
CA LEU A 124 -14.58 -18.87 11.59
C LEU A 124 -14.35 -18.56 10.11
N GLU A 125 -14.32 -19.58 9.25
CA GLU A 125 -14.22 -19.39 7.79
C GLU A 125 -15.36 -18.53 7.25
N ARG A 126 -16.61 -18.83 7.60
CA ARG A 126 -17.78 -18.02 7.20
C ARG A 126 -17.71 -16.58 7.66
N ILE A 127 -17.22 -16.34 8.89
CA ILE A 127 -17.05 -14.98 9.41
C ILE A 127 -16.00 -14.22 8.57
N LEU A 128 -14.88 -14.86 8.28
CA LEU A 128 -13.80 -14.24 7.48
C LEU A 128 -14.19 -14.05 6.02
N ASP A 129 -14.96 -14.95 5.43
CA ASP A 129 -15.51 -14.81 4.09
C ASP A 129 -16.52 -13.65 4.01
N ALA A 130 -17.37 -13.51 5.03
CA ALA A 130 -18.36 -12.43 5.10
C ALA A 130 -17.75 -11.06 5.42
N ASN A 131 -16.69 -11.04 6.23
CA ASN A 131 -15.97 -9.83 6.60
C ASN A 131 -14.47 -10.14 6.81
N PRO A 132 -13.63 -9.99 5.78
CA PRO A 132 -12.19 -10.19 5.87
C PRO A 132 -11.50 -9.31 6.93
N ASN A 133 -12.11 -8.18 7.29
CA ASN A 133 -11.60 -7.24 8.29
C ASN A 133 -12.09 -7.52 9.72
N PHE A 134 -12.91 -8.54 9.93
CA PHE A 134 -13.56 -8.84 11.22
C PHE A 134 -12.59 -8.82 12.41
N ALA A 135 -11.41 -9.46 12.27
CA ALA A 135 -10.42 -9.52 13.34
C ALA A 135 -9.86 -8.13 13.67
N ALA A 136 -9.56 -7.32 12.66
CA ALA A 136 -9.04 -5.96 12.81
C ALA A 136 -10.08 -5.02 13.44
N GLU A 137 -11.34 -5.11 12.99
CA GLU A 137 -12.44 -4.32 13.55
C GLU A 137 -12.73 -4.69 15.02
N ARG A 138 -12.73 -5.99 15.34
CA ARG A 138 -12.90 -6.45 16.74
C ARG A 138 -11.74 -6.01 17.61
N TYR A 139 -10.51 -6.07 17.09
CA TYR A 139 -9.34 -5.56 17.79
C TYR A 139 -9.46 -4.07 18.05
N ALA A 140 -9.74 -3.26 17.03
CA ALA A 140 -9.89 -1.81 17.17
C ALA A 140 -11.03 -1.41 18.13
N ALA A 141 -12.16 -2.14 18.12
CA ALA A 141 -13.29 -1.90 19.00
C ALA A 141 -13.01 -2.18 20.48
N ASN A 142 -12.15 -3.18 20.76
CA ASN A 142 -11.87 -3.62 22.13
C ASN A 142 -10.52 -3.14 22.66
N PHE A 143 -9.62 -2.75 21.78
CA PHE A 143 -8.27 -2.26 22.10
C PHE A 143 -8.04 -0.96 21.33
N PRO A 144 -8.48 0.19 21.86
CA PRO A 144 -8.28 1.48 21.19
C PRO A 144 -6.79 1.74 20.94
N ALA A 145 -6.51 2.28 19.76
CA ALA A 145 -5.20 2.33 19.11
C ALA A 145 -4.07 3.10 19.84
N ARG A 146 -4.31 3.65 21.02
CA ARG A 146 -3.32 4.45 21.79
C ARG A 146 -2.36 3.66 22.67
N LEU A 147 -1.96 2.45 22.25
CA LEU A 147 -1.23 1.53 23.12
C LEU A 147 0.29 1.49 22.90
N VAL A 148 0.80 2.19 21.91
CA VAL A 148 2.24 2.43 21.77
C VAL A 148 2.45 3.94 21.83
N ASN A 149 2.63 4.48 23.02
CA ASN A 149 3.00 5.88 23.18
C ASN A 149 4.48 6.01 22.79
N ILE A 150 4.76 5.97 21.49
CA ILE A 150 6.09 6.26 20.95
C ILE A 150 6.32 7.76 21.17
N GLN A 151 7.08 8.09 22.21
CA GLN A 151 7.42 9.46 22.48
C GLN A 151 8.63 9.87 21.65
N PHE A 152 8.57 11.07 21.08
CA PHE A 152 9.73 11.73 20.51
C PHE A 152 10.65 12.19 21.64
N SER A 153 11.96 11.97 21.46
CA SER A 153 12.98 12.61 22.30
C SER A 153 13.07 14.11 21.98
N ASP A 154 13.69 14.87 22.88
CA ASP A 154 13.93 16.31 22.65
C ASP A 154 14.71 16.53 21.32
N ARG A 155 15.63 15.60 20.99
CA ARG A 155 16.37 15.61 19.72
C ARG A 155 15.45 15.42 18.50
N ASP A 156 14.50 14.48 18.56
CA ASP A 156 13.53 14.27 17.47
C ASP A 156 12.66 15.51 17.27
N LEU A 157 12.19 16.10 18.39
CA LEU A 157 11.37 17.33 18.34
C LEU A 157 12.16 18.52 17.79
N GLU A 158 13.43 18.65 18.14
CA GLU A 158 14.31 19.68 17.59
C GLU A 158 14.53 19.47 16.09
N TYR A 159 14.79 18.22 15.68
CA TYR A 159 14.92 17.86 14.26
C TYR A 159 13.68 18.24 13.46
N VAL A 160 12.50 17.83 13.92
CA VAL A 160 11.22 18.15 13.26
C VAL A 160 11.01 19.66 13.14
N LYS A 161 11.25 20.41 14.21
CA LYS A 161 11.13 21.88 14.20
C LYS A 161 12.07 22.56 13.22
N LYS A 162 13.28 22.01 13.05
CA LYS A 162 14.31 22.55 12.15
C LYS A 162 14.05 22.17 10.69
N ARG A 163 13.69 20.92 10.43
CA ARG A 163 13.57 20.36 9.08
C ARG A 163 12.29 20.76 8.35
N LYS A 164 11.18 20.77 9.04
CA LYS A 164 9.81 21.15 8.59
C LYS A 164 9.26 20.39 7.40
N THR A 165 10.00 20.32 6.29
CA THR A 165 9.53 19.70 5.04
C THR A 165 10.51 18.64 4.55
N ILE A 166 9.99 17.49 4.16
CA ILE A 166 10.70 16.36 3.57
C ILE A 166 10.28 16.22 2.11
N THR A 167 11.25 16.07 1.21
CA THR A 167 10.99 15.84 -0.21
C THR A 167 10.93 14.35 -0.53
N VAL A 168 9.85 13.93 -1.21
CA VAL A 168 9.55 12.53 -1.50
C VAL A 168 9.63 12.29 -3.01
N ALA A 169 10.56 11.47 -3.48
CA ALA A 169 10.62 11.05 -4.88
C ALA A 169 9.54 9.99 -5.16
N VAL A 170 8.76 10.20 -6.19
CA VAL A 170 7.68 9.30 -6.61
C VAL A 170 7.62 9.22 -8.14
N PRO A 171 7.42 8.03 -8.73
CA PRO A 171 7.06 7.92 -10.13
C PRO A 171 5.61 8.35 -10.32
N GLU A 172 5.29 8.98 -11.45
CA GLU A 172 3.92 9.35 -11.77
C GLU A 172 3.03 8.10 -11.89
N ASN A 173 1.87 8.13 -11.23
CA ASN A 173 0.83 7.10 -11.34
C ASN A 173 1.30 5.65 -11.08
N TRP A 174 1.82 5.40 -9.90
CA TRP A 174 2.18 4.06 -9.43
C TRP A 174 1.14 3.49 -8.45
N TYR A 175 0.05 2.98 -9.00
CA TYR A 175 -1.02 2.32 -8.23
C TYR A 175 -0.51 1.08 -7.49
N PRO A 176 -0.94 0.80 -6.25
CA PRO A 176 -1.86 1.61 -5.41
C PRO A 176 -1.12 2.60 -4.48
N PHE A 177 0.20 2.77 -4.63
CA PHE A 177 1.00 3.55 -3.70
C PHE A 177 0.90 5.05 -3.91
N TYR A 178 0.89 5.46 -5.17
CA TYR A 178 0.81 6.87 -5.54
C TYR A 178 0.09 7.07 -6.86
N CYS A 179 -0.92 7.95 -6.85
CA CYS A 179 -1.57 8.46 -8.06
C CYS A 179 -1.81 9.95 -7.91
N LYS A 180 -1.62 10.69 -9.01
CA LYS A 180 -1.98 12.09 -9.09
C LYS A 180 -3.37 12.20 -9.68
N GLU A 181 -4.33 12.68 -8.91
CA GLU A 181 -5.68 12.88 -9.37
C GLU A 181 -5.76 14.15 -10.24
N THR A 182 -6.17 13.97 -11.50
CA THR A 182 -6.14 15.06 -12.50
C THR A 182 -7.23 16.11 -12.25
N SER A 183 -8.33 15.71 -11.60
CA SER A 183 -9.53 16.54 -11.39
C SER A 183 -9.45 17.50 -10.20
N GLN A 184 -8.68 17.18 -9.15
CA GLN A 184 -8.67 17.95 -7.89
C GLN A 184 -7.29 18.43 -7.43
N LYS A 185 -6.20 18.20 -8.16
CA LYS A 185 -4.80 18.41 -7.73
C LYS A 185 -4.41 17.65 -6.45
N ASN A 186 -5.18 16.65 -6.06
CA ASN A 186 -4.92 15.85 -4.88
C ASN A 186 -4.01 14.67 -5.23
N HIS A 187 -3.22 14.29 -4.26
CA HIS A 187 -2.41 13.09 -4.30
C HIS A 187 -3.19 12.00 -3.55
N VAL A 188 -3.24 10.80 -4.10
CA VAL A 188 -3.93 9.66 -3.49
C VAL A 188 -3.06 8.42 -3.57
N GLY A 189 -3.22 7.51 -2.63
CA GLY A 189 -2.50 6.25 -2.59
C GLY A 189 -2.06 5.85 -1.18
N ILE A 190 -1.70 4.59 -1.02
CA ILE A 190 -1.27 4.03 0.27
C ILE A 190 -0.14 4.86 0.89
N MET A 191 0.87 5.21 0.10
CA MET A 191 2.01 6.00 0.55
C MET A 191 1.59 7.40 0.99
N VAL A 192 0.66 8.04 0.27
CA VAL A 192 0.14 9.38 0.60
C VAL A 192 -0.58 9.34 1.94
N ASP A 193 -1.50 8.40 2.12
CA ASP A 193 -2.25 8.24 3.37
C ASP A 193 -1.32 7.96 4.57
N VAL A 194 -0.28 7.14 4.38
CA VAL A 194 0.74 6.89 5.41
C VAL A 194 1.52 8.17 5.75
N LEU A 195 1.89 8.97 4.74
CA LEU A 195 2.58 10.23 4.97
C LEU A 195 1.69 11.28 5.65
N ASP A 196 0.39 11.28 5.39
CA ASP A 196 -0.58 12.14 6.08
C ASP A 196 -0.67 11.75 7.58
N GLU A 197 -0.75 10.47 7.91
CA GLU A 197 -0.70 10.00 9.30
C GLU A 197 0.64 10.34 9.97
N ILE A 198 1.77 10.20 9.24
CA ILE A 198 3.08 10.62 9.75
C ILE A 198 3.11 12.13 9.98
N LYS A 199 2.55 12.94 9.08
CA LYS A 199 2.42 14.38 9.23
C LYS A 199 1.63 14.76 10.48
N ASP A 200 0.47 14.13 10.68
CA ASP A 200 -0.39 14.40 11.84
C ASP A 200 0.30 14.04 13.16
N PHE A 201 1.09 12.97 13.15
CA PHE A 201 1.84 12.54 14.33
C PHE A 201 3.11 13.37 14.60
N THR A 202 3.83 13.78 13.55
CA THR A 202 5.14 14.42 13.66
C THR A 202 5.11 15.92 13.50
N GLY A 203 4.17 16.46 12.72
CA GLY A 203 4.16 17.84 12.25
C GLY A 203 5.11 18.11 11.07
N LEU A 204 5.70 17.07 10.45
CA LEU A 204 6.48 17.21 9.23
C LEU A 204 5.58 17.37 8.01
N ASP A 205 5.89 18.31 7.15
CA ASP A 205 5.25 18.43 5.84
C ASP A 205 6.00 17.61 4.79
N PHE A 206 5.26 17.10 3.79
CA PHE A 206 5.82 16.33 2.69
C PHE A 206 5.56 17.04 1.36
N SER A 207 6.59 17.09 0.50
CA SER A 207 6.50 17.63 -0.85
C SER A 207 6.99 16.60 -1.87
N TYR A 208 6.32 16.49 -3.02
CA TYR A 208 6.59 15.43 -3.99
C TYR A 208 7.48 15.90 -5.13
N VAL A 209 8.51 15.09 -5.44
CA VAL A 209 9.39 15.26 -6.62
C VAL A 209 9.06 14.13 -7.59
N TYR A 210 8.57 14.48 -8.76
CA TYR A 210 8.07 13.54 -9.75
C TYR A 210 9.17 12.99 -10.63
N ALA A 211 9.13 11.68 -10.88
CA ALA A 211 9.99 10.95 -11.80
C ALA A 211 9.16 10.32 -12.92
N LYS A 212 9.77 10.11 -14.08
CA LYS A 212 9.09 9.47 -15.22
C LYS A 212 8.77 8.00 -14.97
N ASN A 213 9.62 7.31 -14.24
CA ASN A 213 9.50 5.90 -13.90
C ASN A 213 10.12 5.62 -12.53
N TYR A 214 10.08 4.37 -12.09
CA TYR A 214 10.61 3.95 -10.79
C TYR A 214 12.13 4.13 -10.69
N SER A 215 12.87 3.76 -11.72
CA SER A 215 14.34 3.91 -11.75
C SER A 215 14.78 5.37 -11.65
N ASP A 216 14.09 6.27 -12.36
CA ASP A 216 14.34 7.71 -12.24
C ASP A 216 14.06 8.23 -10.81
N ALA A 217 13.01 7.72 -10.13
CA ALA A 217 12.72 8.08 -8.74
C ALA A 217 13.85 7.64 -7.80
N VAL A 218 14.37 6.43 -7.96
CA VAL A 218 15.56 5.94 -7.24
C VAL A 218 16.74 6.86 -7.46
N HIS A 219 17.02 7.25 -8.72
CA HIS A 219 18.12 8.15 -9.04
C HIS A 219 17.98 9.56 -8.47
N LEU A 220 16.74 10.07 -8.32
CA LEU A 220 16.52 11.36 -7.66
C LEU A 220 17.00 11.34 -6.20
N VAL A 221 16.72 10.25 -5.48
CA VAL A 221 17.16 10.07 -4.09
C VAL A 221 18.67 9.88 -4.02
N GLN A 222 19.24 9.00 -4.86
CA GLN A 222 20.70 8.78 -4.91
C GLN A 222 21.50 10.06 -5.16
N ARG A 223 20.95 11.00 -5.93
CA ARG A 223 21.57 12.28 -6.25
C ARG A 223 21.25 13.41 -5.25
N GLY A 224 20.55 13.10 -4.18
CA GLY A 224 20.15 14.08 -3.15
C GLY A 224 19.16 15.14 -3.67
N LYS A 225 18.39 14.83 -4.74
CA LYS A 225 17.32 15.69 -5.26
C LYS A 225 15.99 15.50 -4.53
N ALA A 226 15.87 14.41 -3.80
CA ALA A 226 14.80 14.12 -2.85
C ALA A 226 15.39 13.49 -1.59
N ASP A 227 14.77 13.72 -0.45
CA ASP A 227 15.21 13.21 0.84
C ASP A 227 14.90 11.72 1.00
N ILE A 228 13.76 11.26 0.47
CA ILE A 228 13.31 9.88 0.54
C ILE A 228 12.67 9.42 -0.78
N LEU A 229 12.72 8.12 -1.02
CA LEU A 229 11.89 7.44 -2.02
C LEU A 229 10.58 7.03 -1.34
N GLY A 230 9.46 7.32 -1.95
CA GLY A 230 8.13 7.09 -1.36
C GLY A 230 7.80 5.61 -1.10
N PHE A 231 8.34 4.70 -1.91
CA PHE A 231 8.22 3.25 -1.71
C PHE A 231 9.38 2.51 -2.36
N PHE A 232 9.93 1.52 -1.69
CA PHE A 232 10.99 0.67 -2.20
C PHE A 232 10.47 -0.75 -2.45
N LEU A 233 10.82 -1.27 -3.63
CA LEU A 233 10.42 -2.59 -4.12
C LEU A 233 11.61 -3.54 -4.10
N GLY A 234 11.93 -4.08 -2.94
CA GLY A 234 13.08 -4.96 -2.74
C GLY A 234 13.37 -5.14 -1.25
N ASP A 235 14.40 -5.90 -0.94
CA ASP A 235 14.87 -6.12 0.42
C ASP A 235 16.00 -5.14 0.82
N GLU A 236 16.51 -5.28 2.05
CA GLU A 236 17.62 -4.47 2.56
C GLU A 236 18.91 -4.64 1.75
N ASN A 237 19.17 -5.84 1.18
CA ASN A 237 20.35 -6.08 0.38
C ASN A 237 20.25 -5.37 -0.98
N ASP A 238 19.05 -5.37 -1.57
CA ASP A 238 18.79 -4.64 -2.80
C ASP A 238 18.94 -3.13 -2.59
N ALA A 239 18.41 -2.59 -1.49
CA ALA A 239 18.57 -1.20 -1.13
C ALA A 239 20.05 -0.82 -0.92
N ALA A 240 20.79 -1.64 -0.16
CA ALA A 240 22.23 -1.41 0.11
C ALA A 240 23.06 -1.36 -1.18
N GLN A 241 22.78 -2.23 -2.17
CA GLN A 241 23.48 -2.23 -3.46
C GLN A 241 23.19 -0.98 -4.29
N LEU A 242 22.03 -0.36 -4.08
CA LEU A 242 21.67 0.93 -4.69
C LEU A 242 22.13 2.13 -3.87
N GLY A 243 22.88 1.92 -2.77
CA GLY A 243 23.31 3.00 -1.89
C GLY A 243 22.14 3.65 -1.14
N LEU A 244 21.14 2.85 -0.78
CA LEU A 244 19.96 3.26 -0.03
C LEU A 244 19.86 2.48 1.27
N ALA A 245 19.15 3.04 2.25
CA ALA A 245 18.76 2.37 3.49
C ALA A 245 17.25 2.45 3.67
N LEU A 246 16.64 1.41 4.21
CA LEU A 246 15.20 1.31 4.36
C LEU A 246 14.73 1.79 5.72
N SER A 247 13.55 2.41 5.74
CA SER A 247 12.78 2.61 6.97
C SER A 247 12.14 1.29 7.43
N ALA A 248 11.49 1.29 8.59
CA ALA A 248 10.50 0.27 8.93
C ALA A 248 9.46 0.15 7.80
N SER A 249 8.95 -1.06 7.58
CA SER A 249 7.90 -1.28 6.60
C SER A 249 6.58 -0.66 7.07
N TYR A 250 5.92 0.07 6.19
CA TYR A 250 4.62 0.68 6.48
C TYR A 250 3.42 -0.13 5.94
N VAL A 251 3.63 -1.01 4.94
CA VAL A 251 2.61 -1.92 4.41
C VAL A 251 3.25 -3.15 3.76
N SER A 252 2.49 -4.26 3.66
CA SER A 252 2.85 -5.43 2.85
C SER A 252 1.95 -5.51 1.64
N ALA A 253 2.51 -5.88 0.49
CA ALA A 253 1.80 -6.04 -0.77
C ALA A 253 2.09 -7.41 -1.40
N ASN A 254 1.06 -8.02 -2.00
CA ASN A 254 1.17 -9.31 -2.64
C ASN A 254 1.91 -9.21 -3.98
N ASN A 255 2.71 -10.21 -4.29
CA ASN A 255 3.38 -10.35 -5.56
C ASN A 255 2.74 -11.45 -6.40
N ILE A 256 2.88 -11.32 -7.71
CA ILE A 256 2.49 -12.34 -8.68
C ILE A 256 3.56 -12.49 -9.76
N ILE A 257 3.52 -13.64 -10.43
CA ILE A 257 4.15 -13.81 -11.73
C ILE A 257 3.07 -13.64 -12.79
N VAL A 258 3.39 -12.85 -13.81
CA VAL A 258 2.59 -12.75 -15.02
C VAL A 258 3.38 -13.38 -16.16
N ARG A 259 2.83 -14.41 -16.81
CA ARG A 259 3.47 -15.14 -17.90
C ARG A 259 2.76 -14.91 -19.23
N ASN A 260 3.47 -15.14 -20.33
CA ASN A 260 2.82 -15.29 -21.62
C ASN A 260 1.93 -16.56 -21.62
N LYS A 261 0.75 -16.50 -22.20
CA LYS A 261 -0.17 -17.66 -22.28
C LYS A 261 0.42 -18.85 -23.01
N ALA A 262 1.31 -18.61 -24.00
CA ALA A 262 2.00 -19.65 -24.73
C ALA A 262 3.06 -20.42 -23.96
N CYS A 263 3.54 -19.86 -22.83
CA CYS A 263 4.59 -20.46 -22.00
C CYS A 263 3.98 -21.11 -20.75
N SER A 264 4.57 -22.20 -20.26
CA SER A 264 4.27 -22.76 -18.95
C SER A 264 5.19 -22.13 -17.89
N TYR A 265 4.71 -21.93 -16.68
CA TYR A 265 5.53 -21.51 -15.55
C TYR A 265 5.19 -22.35 -14.32
N PRO A 266 6.17 -22.88 -13.57
CA PRO A 266 7.62 -22.83 -13.84
C PRO A 266 8.04 -23.79 -14.98
N ALA A 267 9.04 -23.41 -15.75
CA ALA A 267 9.67 -24.26 -16.75
C ALA A 267 11.16 -23.92 -16.92
N PRO A 268 12.01 -24.82 -17.40
CA PRO A 268 13.40 -24.50 -17.72
C PRO A 268 13.47 -23.62 -18.98
N GLY A 269 14.53 -22.86 -19.13
CA GLY A 269 14.79 -22.09 -20.35
C GLY A 269 14.05 -20.76 -20.48
N LEU A 270 13.32 -20.32 -19.43
CA LEU A 270 12.48 -19.11 -19.50
C LEU A 270 13.32 -17.83 -19.48
N VAL A 271 12.85 -16.86 -20.27
CA VAL A 271 13.35 -15.48 -20.28
C VAL A 271 12.50 -14.63 -19.36
N GLY A 272 13.11 -14.11 -18.28
CA GLY A 272 12.44 -13.21 -17.36
C GLY A 272 12.55 -11.75 -17.78
N ALA A 273 11.45 -11.01 -17.75
CA ALA A 273 11.43 -9.56 -17.85
C ALA A 273 11.62 -8.95 -16.47
N LEU A 274 12.55 -8.00 -16.36
CA LEU A 274 12.87 -7.32 -15.11
C LEU A 274 12.78 -5.81 -15.32
N VAL A 275 12.20 -5.11 -14.37
CA VAL A 275 12.23 -3.64 -14.37
C VAL A 275 13.59 -3.18 -13.85
N GLU A 276 14.18 -2.15 -14.48
CA GLU A 276 15.44 -1.55 -14.02
C GLU A 276 15.36 -1.18 -12.54
N SER A 277 16.46 -1.32 -11.83
CA SER A 277 16.57 -1.13 -10.38
C SER A 277 15.78 -2.14 -9.52
N GLN A 278 15.26 -3.24 -10.09
CA GLN A 278 14.66 -4.35 -9.38
C GLN A 278 15.44 -5.65 -9.60
N ARG A 279 15.13 -6.68 -8.79
CA ARG A 279 15.71 -8.03 -8.89
C ARG A 279 14.64 -9.08 -8.67
N PHE A 280 14.89 -10.28 -9.18
CA PHE A 280 14.08 -11.44 -8.80
C PHE A 280 14.46 -11.88 -7.39
N PRO A 281 13.47 -12.18 -6.53
CA PRO A 281 13.73 -12.76 -5.20
C PRO A 281 14.35 -14.15 -5.33
N SER A 282 14.97 -14.61 -4.25
CA SER A 282 15.50 -15.97 -4.15
C SER A 282 14.34 -16.98 -4.33
N GLY A 283 14.45 -17.86 -5.33
CA GLY A 283 13.40 -18.84 -5.66
C GLY A 283 12.70 -18.57 -6.99
N ILE A 284 12.85 -17.37 -7.57
CA ILE A 284 12.43 -17.07 -8.94
C ILE A 284 13.68 -17.02 -9.82
N SER A 285 13.79 -17.95 -10.75
CA SER A 285 14.93 -18.03 -11.66
C SER A 285 14.51 -17.92 -13.11
N ALA A 286 15.31 -17.22 -13.89
CA ALA A 286 15.21 -17.14 -15.33
C ALA A 286 16.55 -17.57 -15.95
N GLU A 287 16.53 -18.24 -17.09
CA GLU A 287 17.77 -18.57 -17.81
C GLU A 287 18.42 -17.31 -18.39
N LYS A 288 17.59 -16.39 -18.87
CA LYS A 288 18.00 -15.06 -19.33
C LYS A 288 17.12 -13.99 -18.69
N ILE A 289 17.72 -12.86 -18.40
CA ILE A 289 17.01 -11.68 -17.86
C ILE A 289 17.12 -10.56 -18.87
N ARG A 290 16.00 -9.93 -19.20
CA ARG A 290 15.93 -8.72 -19.99
C ARG A 290 15.40 -7.58 -19.14
N SER A 291 16.12 -6.47 -19.09
CA SER A 291 15.74 -5.29 -18.31
C SER A 291 14.96 -4.30 -19.15
N TYR A 292 13.95 -3.69 -18.53
CA TYR A 292 13.06 -2.72 -19.13
C TYR A 292 12.90 -1.49 -18.23
N PRO A 293 12.67 -0.29 -18.79
CA PRO A 293 12.60 0.94 -18.00
C PRO A 293 11.37 1.02 -17.09
N GLY A 294 10.32 0.21 -17.35
CA GLY A 294 9.10 0.21 -16.56
C GLY A 294 8.28 -1.06 -16.70
N ILE A 295 7.28 -1.21 -15.82
CA ILE A 295 6.38 -2.39 -15.80
C ILE A 295 5.59 -2.50 -17.10
N LYS A 296 5.15 -1.37 -17.70
CA LYS A 296 4.41 -1.36 -18.96
C LYS A 296 5.21 -2.00 -20.08
N GLU A 297 6.47 -1.59 -20.25
CA GLU A 297 7.37 -2.09 -21.27
C GLU A 297 7.70 -3.56 -21.04
N ALA A 298 7.92 -3.95 -19.79
CA ALA A 298 8.16 -5.34 -19.42
C ALA A 298 6.93 -6.22 -19.68
N LEU A 299 5.71 -5.78 -19.32
CA LEU A 299 4.46 -6.49 -19.64
C LEU A 299 4.21 -6.58 -21.16
N ALA A 300 4.52 -5.52 -21.93
CA ALA A 300 4.44 -5.53 -23.37
C ALA A 300 5.36 -6.57 -24.00
N ALA A 301 6.59 -6.69 -23.49
CA ALA A 301 7.57 -7.69 -23.93
C ALA A 301 7.08 -9.13 -23.61
N VAL A 302 6.48 -9.34 -22.45
CA VAL A 302 5.88 -10.64 -22.12
C VAL A 302 4.66 -10.90 -22.99
N ASN A 303 3.82 -9.90 -23.25
CA ASN A 303 2.63 -10.04 -24.10
C ASN A 303 3.00 -10.38 -25.56
N SER A 304 4.08 -9.85 -26.09
CA SER A 304 4.58 -10.13 -27.44
C SER A 304 5.35 -11.46 -27.56
N GLY A 305 5.75 -12.07 -26.43
CA GLY A 305 6.60 -13.28 -26.41
C GLY A 305 8.10 -12.97 -26.53
N GLU A 306 8.50 -11.72 -26.41
CA GLU A 306 9.92 -11.34 -26.32
C GLU A 306 10.54 -11.80 -24.99
N ALA A 307 9.76 -11.80 -23.92
CA ALA A 307 10.05 -12.43 -22.63
C ALA A 307 8.91 -13.38 -22.25
N ASP A 308 9.19 -14.35 -21.37
CA ASP A 308 8.24 -15.39 -21.02
C ASP A 308 7.41 -15.02 -19.79
N PHE A 309 8.01 -14.33 -18.83
CA PHE A 309 7.34 -13.91 -17.60
C PHE A 309 7.94 -12.65 -16.99
N ILE A 310 7.15 -12.02 -16.11
CA ILE A 310 7.58 -10.93 -15.22
C ILE A 310 7.07 -11.22 -13.82
N TYR A 311 7.85 -10.83 -12.80
CA TYR A 311 7.50 -10.88 -11.40
C TYR A 311 7.36 -9.46 -10.84
N GLY A 312 6.36 -9.24 -9.98
CA GLY A 312 6.20 -7.98 -9.26
C GLY A 312 4.85 -7.86 -8.55
N LEU A 313 4.51 -6.64 -8.13
CA LEU A 313 3.31 -6.36 -7.36
C LEU A 313 2.02 -6.67 -8.13
N SER A 314 1.16 -7.52 -7.53
CA SER A 314 -0.11 -7.98 -8.09
C SER A 314 -0.99 -6.82 -8.53
N SER A 315 -1.29 -5.90 -7.64
CA SER A 315 -2.18 -4.76 -7.89
C SER A 315 -1.73 -3.87 -9.04
N LYS A 316 -0.41 -3.61 -9.14
CA LYS A 316 0.14 -2.78 -10.23
C LYS A 316 0.09 -3.51 -11.57
N MET A 317 0.45 -4.80 -11.59
CA MET A 317 0.42 -5.59 -12.81
C MET A 317 -1.01 -5.79 -13.34
N GLU A 318 -1.95 -6.11 -12.47
CA GLU A 318 -3.36 -6.28 -12.82
C GLU A 318 -3.96 -5.00 -13.40
N GLN A 319 -3.65 -3.86 -12.79
CA GLN A 319 -4.05 -2.55 -13.32
C GLN A 319 -3.48 -2.29 -14.71
N ASP A 320 -2.17 -2.51 -14.91
CA ASP A 320 -1.53 -2.23 -16.19
C ASP A 320 -2.00 -3.21 -17.27
N ILE A 321 -2.23 -4.48 -16.94
CA ILE A 321 -2.81 -5.48 -17.87
C ILE A 321 -4.19 -5.02 -18.33
N SER A 322 -5.05 -4.58 -17.41
CA SER A 322 -6.37 -4.07 -17.74
C SER A 322 -6.28 -2.77 -18.54
N ARG A 323 -5.50 -1.81 -18.08
CA ARG A 323 -5.38 -0.47 -18.68
C ARG A 323 -4.84 -0.50 -20.13
N TYR A 324 -3.88 -1.38 -20.41
CA TYR A 324 -3.25 -1.48 -21.74
C TYR A 324 -3.82 -2.63 -22.58
N HIS A 325 -4.87 -3.31 -22.08
CA HIS A 325 -5.58 -4.38 -22.78
C HIS A 325 -4.67 -5.50 -23.29
N PHE A 326 -3.70 -5.91 -22.48
CA PHE A 326 -2.83 -7.04 -22.82
C PHE A 326 -3.62 -8.35 -22.83
N THR A 327 -3.66 -9.05 -23.97
CA THR A 327 -4.52 -10.23 -24.19
C THR A 327 -3.80 -11.56 -24.02
N ASN A 328 -2.47 -11.58 -24.18
CA ASN A 328 -1.66 -12.81 -24.16
C ASN A 328 -1.02 -13.09 -22.79
N LEU A 329 -1.45 -12.39 -21.75
CA LEU A 329 -0.92 -12.52 -20.40
C LEU A 329 -1.82 -13.38 -19.53
N ALA A 330 -1.20 -14.17 -18.64
CA ALA A 330 -1.88 -14.96 -17.62
C ALA A 330 -1.17 -14.77 -16.27
N PRO A 331 -1.86 -14.27 -15.23
CA PRO A 331 -1.30 -14.19 -13.90
C PRO A 331 -1.16 -15.59 -13.28
N VAL A 332 -0.08 -15.78 -12.51
CA VAL A 332 0.17 -16.97 -11.68
C VAL A 332 0.28 -16.51 -10.25
N THR A 333 -0.68 -16.90 -9.41
CA THR A 333 -0.69 -16.52 -7.99
C THR A 333 0.37 -17.31 -7.24
N LEU A 334 1.23 -16.62 -6.51
CA LEU A 334 2.21 -17.20 -5.59
C LEU A 334 1.60 -17.18 -4.18
N VAL A 335 1.58 -18.32 -3.52
CA VAL A 335 1.04 -18.44 -2.16
C VAL A 335 2.00 -17.80 -1.18
N ASN A 336 1.50 -16.86 -0.36
CA ASN A 336 2.24 -16.15 0.69
C ASN A 336 3.47 -15.35 0.23
N ASP A 337 3.52 -14.96 -1.05
CA ASP A 337 4.59 -14.11 -1.54
C ASP A 337 4.21 -12.62 -1.41
N GLN A 338 4.78 -11.99 -0.39
CA GLN A 338 4.52 -10.59 -0.05
C GLN A 338 5.82 -9.82 0.08
N SER A 339 5.85 -8.62 -0.51
CA SER A 339 6.91 -7.64 -0.28
C SER A 339 6.53 -6.68 0.84
N ALA A 340 7.45 -6.48 1.77
CA ALA A 340 7.37 -5.41 2.76
C ALA A 340 7.78 -4.10 2.07
N ILE A 341 6.89 -3.10 2.10
CA ILE A 341 7.12 -1.81 1.45
C ILE A 341 7.58 -0.79 2.49
N SER A 342 8.71 -0.15 2.21
CA SER A 342 9.39 0.82 3.08
C SER A 342 9.71 2.10 2.32
N PHE A 343 9.91 3.20 3.04
CA PHE A 343 10.63 4.34 2.48
C PHE A 343 12.11 4.01 2.33
N ALA A 344 12.79 4.60 1.35
CA ALA A 344 14.23 4.45 1.23
C ALA A 344 14.93 5.81 1.27
N LEU A 345 16.04 5.88 2.02
CA LEU A 345 16.85 7.07 2.24
C LEU A 345 18.22 6.90 1.55
N PRO A 346 18.84 7.98 1.06
CA PRO A 346 20.19 7.88 0.47
C PRO A 346 21.25 7.60 1.55
N THR A 347 22.32 6.91 1.17
CA THR A 347 23.48 6.75 2.04
C THR A 347 24.56 7.78 1.71
N PRO A 348 25.19 8.45 2.70
CA PRO A 348 25.04 8.25 4.14
C PRO A 348 23.67 8.72 4.65
N VAL A 349 23.05 7.88 5.48
CA VAL A 349 21.69 8.10 5.99
C VAL A 349 21.67 9.27 6.96
N ASP A 350 20.64 10.11 6.89
CA ASP A 350 20.28 11.04 7.97
C ASP A 350 19.65 10.22 9.11
N PRO A 351 20.36 10.00 10.23
CA PRO A 351 19.91 9.11 11.29
C PRO A 351 18.69 9.68 12.04
N ASP A 352 18.56 11.01 12.09
CA ASP A 352 17.44 11.66 12.78
C ASP A 352 16.17 11.53 11.95
N LEU A 353 16.25 11.71 10.62
CA LEU A 353 15.12 11.46 9.72
C LEU A 353 14.66 10.01 9.79
N LEU A 354 15.58 9.07 9.69
CA LEU A 354 15.25 7.63 9.74
C LEU A 354 14.59 7.26 11.08
N THR A 355 15.10 7.81 12.19
CA THR A 355 14.53 7.57 13.53
C THR A 355 13.11 8.13 13.64
N VAL A 356 12.88 9.35 13.19
CA VAL A 356 11.56 10.00 13.21
C VAL A 356 10.56 9.23 12.35
N LEU A 357 10.94 8.85 11.12
CA LEU A 357 10.10 8.04 10.24
C LEU A 357 9.77 6.69 10.86
N ASN A 358 10.76 5.97 11.39
CA ASN A 358 10.55 4.66 12.01
C ASN A 358 9.63 4.74 13.24
N LYS A 359 9.79 5.76 14.08
CA LYS A 359 8.90 6.00 15.21
C LYS A 359 7.46 6.27 14.74
N ALA A 360 7.29 7.10 13.74
CA ALA A 360 5.97 7.42 13.21
C ALA A 360 5.31 6.20 12.55
N ILE A 361 6.04 5.43 11.73
CA ILE A 361 5.55 4.20 11.10
C ILE A 361 5.15 3.17 12.17
N ASN A 362 5.97 3.00 13.21
CA ASN A 362 5.67 2.05 14.29
C ASN A 362 4.52 2.50 15.20
N ASN A 363 4.15 3.77 15.16
CA ASN A 363 2.94 4.28 15.81
C ASN A 363 1.65 3.87 15.07
N LEU A 364 1.73 3.56 13.78
CA LEU A 364 0.58 3.04 13.02
C LEU A 364 0.27 1.61 13.47
N SER A 365 -0.96 1.39 13.93
CA SER A 365 -1.46 0.06 14.25
C SER A 365 -1.66 -0.79 12.99
N GLU A 366 -1.66 -2.12 13.12
CA GLU A 366 -1.99 -3.03 12.01
C GLU A 366 -3.41 -2.80 11.46
N SER A 367 -4.33 -2.34 12.31
CA SER A 367 -5.68 -1.99 11.90
C SER A 367 -5.68 -0.77 10.95
N GLU A 368 -4.97 0.30 11.32
CA GLU A 368 -4.83 1.51 10.49
C GLU A 368 -4.16 1.19 9.15
N ARG A 369 -3.06 0.43 9.17
CA ARG A 369 -2.38 -0.03 7.94
C ARG A 369 -3.31 -0.82 7.03
N THR A 370 -4.15 -1.68 7.62
CA THR A 370 -5.13 -2.48 6.88
C THR A 370 -6.22 -1.61 6.28
N VAL A 371 -6.74 -0.64 7.02
CA VAL A 371 -7.74 0.32 6.54
C VAL A 371 -7.19 1.17 5.39
N ILE A 372 -5.97 1.72 5.55
CA ILE A 372 -5.29 2.49 4.49
C ILE A 372 -5.13 1.64 3.24
N ARG A 373 -4.63 0.41 3.38
CA ARG A 373 -4.45 -0.50 2.25
C ARG A 373 -5.77 -0.79 1.52
N ASN A 374 -6.80 -1.20 2.25
CA ASN A 374 -8.07 -1.61 1.65
C ASN A 374 -8.78 -0.42 0.98
N ARG A 375 -8.81 0.75 1.62
CA ARG A 375 -9.38 1.97 1.04
C ARG A 375 -8.76 2.30 -0.33
N ASN A 376 -7.44 2.19 -0.44
CA ASN A 376 -6.73 2.50 -1.68
C ASN A 376 -6.87 1.41 -2.75
N LEU A 377 -7.01 0.14 -2.36
CA LEU A 377 -7.27 -0.94 -3.32
C LEU A 377 -8.69 -0.88 -3.88
N GLU A 378 -9.68 -0.44 -3.10
CA GLU A 378 -11.07 -0.31 -3.53
C GLU A 378 -11.32 0.96 -4.35
N SER A 379 -10.81 2.11 -3.89
CA SER A 379 -11.17 3.43 -4.45
C SER A 379 -10.51 3.73 -5.79
N ILE A 380 -9.31 3.22 -6.04
CA ILE A 380 -8.56 3.51 -7.28
C ILE A 380 -8.91 2.52 -8.41
N GLY A 381 -9.68 1.48 -8.10
CA GLY A 381 -10.25 0.55 -9.09
C GLY A 381 -11.38 1.14 -9.94
N VAL A 382 -11.92 2.30 -9.58
CA VAL A 382 -12.91 3.01 -10.41
C VAL A 382 -12.16 3.78 -11.48
N SER A 383 -11.95 3.15 -12.63
CA SER A 383 -11.38 3.81 -13.81
C SER A 383 -12.30 4.98 -14.23
N GLU A 384 -11.72 6.15 -14.44
CA GLU A 384 -12.39 7.20 -15.23
C GLU A 384 -12.89 6.56 -16.53
N PHE A 385 -14.15 6.88 -16.91
CA PHE A 385 -14.73 6.37 -18.15
C PHE A 385 -13.79 6.68 -19.33
N SER A 386 -13.13 5.66 -19.83
CA SER A 386 -12.28 5.75 -21.00
C SER A 386 -13.07 5.29 -22.21
N LEU A 387 -13.06 6.09 -23.27
CA LEU A 387 -13.67 5.71 -24.55
C LEU A 387 -13.05 4.41 -25.09
N THR A 388 -11.75 4.20 -24.87
CA THR A 388 -11.03 2.99 -25.22
C THR A 388 -11.56 1.79 -24.47
N ASP A 389 -11.79 1.91 -23.16
CA ASP A 389 -12.33 0.81 -22.34
C ASP A 389 -13.75 0.43 -22.78
N PHE A 390 -14.58 1.44 -23.13
CA PHE A 390 -15.91 1.19 -23.67
C PHE A 390 -15.86 0.44 -25.01
N ILE A 391 -14.93 0.82 -25.92
CA ILE A 391 -14.76 0.16 -27.23
C ILE A 391 -14.37 -1.32 -27.05
N TYR A 392 -13.41 -1.60 -26.15
CA TYR A 392 -12.94 -2.97 -25.90
C TYR A 392 -13.95 -3.81 -25.12
N ALA A 393 -14.65 -3.22 -24.16
CA ALA A 393 -15.67 -3.92 -23.38
C ALA A 393 -16.95 -4.22 -24.20
N ASN A 394 -17.32 -3.32 -25.14
CA ASN A 394 -18.57 -3.40 -25.90
C ASN A 394 -18.37 -3.15 -27.40
N PRO A 395 -17.56 -3.95 -28.12
CA PRO A 395 -17.20 -3.66 -29.51
C PRO A 395 -18.41 -3.64 -30.46
N LEU A 396 -19.40 -4.51 -30.25
CA LEU A 396 -20.64 -4.53 -31.05
C LEU A 396 -21.49 -3.27 -30.83
N GLN A 397 -21.65 -2.82 -29.58
CA GLN A 397 -22.41 -1.60 -29.28
C GLN A 397 -21.74 -0.37 -29.87
N PHE A 398 -20.41 -0.28 -29.75
CA PHE A 398 -19.65 0.80 -30.38
C PHE A 398 -19.83 0.81 -31.91
N MET A 399 -19.76 -0.35 -32.57
CA MET A 399 -19.98 -0.46 -34.00
C MET A 399 -21.39 0.00 -34.41
N PHE A 400 -22.44 -0.33 -33.62
CA PHE A 400 -23.80 0.16 -33.85
C PHE A 400 -23.90 1.67 -33.69
N ILE A 401 -23.26 2.27 -32.69
CA ILE A 401 -23.21 3.73 -32.48
C ILE A 401 -22.57 4.41 -33.69
N VAL A 402 -21.42 3.92 -34.17
CA VAL A 402 -20.73 4.46 -35.33
C VAL A 402 -21.60 4.35 -36.59
N MET A 403 -22.22 3.17 -36.84
CA MET A 403 -23.14 3.00 -37.96
C MET A 403 -24.34 3.97 -37.88
N PHE A 404 -24.91 4.17 -36.73
CA PHE A 404 -26.01 5.13 -36.51
C PHE A 404 -25.59 6.55 -36.86
N VAL A 405 -24.46 7.01 -36.32
CA VAL A 405 -23.91 8.35 -36.61
C VAL A 405 -23.66 8.53 -38.13
N LEU A 406 -23.04 7.55 -38.75
CA LEU A 406 -22.82 7.58 -40.22
C LEU A 406 -24.12 7.63 -41.02
N SER A 407 -25.16 6.88 -40.59
CA SER A 407 -26.50 6.90 -41.21
C SER A 407 -27.16 8.26 -41.12
N VAL A 408 -27.06 8.92 -39.92
CA VAL A 408 -27.59 10.29 -39.71
C VAL A 408 -26.85 11.31 -40.60
N LEU A 409 -25.53 11.21 -40.68
CA LEU A 409 -24.70 12.11 -41.50
C LEU A 409 -25.04 11.92 -43.00
N PHE A 410 -25.22 10.67 -43.44
CA PHE A 410 -25.59 10.35 -44.80
C PHE A 410 -26.97 10.88 -45.18
N THR A 411 -27.98 10.72 -44.33
CA THR A 411 -29.31 11.28 -44.51
C THR A 411 -29.29 12.80 -44.55
N ALA A 412 -28.54 13.45 -43.68
CA ALA A 412 -28.37 14.90 -43.71
C ALA A 412 -27.71 15.41 -45.00
N LEU A 413 -26.72 14.66 -45.50
CA LEU A 413 -26.07 14.95 -46.78
C LEU A 413 -27.04 14.85 -47.96
N LEU A 414 -27.86 13.78 -48.03
CA LEU A 414 -28.89 13.60 -49.05
C LEU A 414 -29.93 14.73 -49.04
N LEU A 415 -30.38 15.14 -47.85
CA LEU A 415 -31.30 16.26 -47.66
C LEU A 415 -30.70 17.60 -48.15
N ALA A 416 -29.41 17.83 -47.84
CA ALA A 416 -28.69 19.02 -48.30
C ALA A 416 -28.53 19.06 -49.83
N ILE A 417 -28.22 17.90 -50.45
CA ILE A 417 -28.13 17.81 -51.91
C ILE A 417 -29.50 18.04 -52.54
N GLY A 418 -30.57 17.43 -51.97
CA GLY A 418 -31.93 17.59 -52.44
C GLY A 418 -32.41 19.08 -52.33
N ALA A 419 -32.08 19.75 -51.24
CA ALA A 419 -32.37 21.17 -51.06
C ALA A 419 -31.63 22.06 -52.10
N ARG A 420 -30.35 21.77 -52.33
CA ARG A 420 -29.56 22.50 -53.38
C ARG A 420 -30.13 22.28 -54.76
N MET A 421 -30.52 21.06 -55.12
CA MET A 421 -31.14 20.77 -56.45
C MET A 421 -32.48 21.50 -56.59
N LYS A 422 -33.34 21.50 -55.57
CA LYS A 422 -34.59 22.30 -55.58
C LYS A 422 -34.32 23.80 -55.75
N ALA A 423 -33.36 24.35 -55.02
CA ALA A 423 -32.98 25.76 -55.12
C ALA A 423 -32.49 26.13 -56.57
N THR A 424 -31.69 25.25 -57.17
CA THR A 424 -31.20 25.46 -58.56
C THR A 424 -32.34 25.39 -59.59
N VAL A 425 -33.31 24.48 -59.43
CA VAL A 425 -34.51 24.38 -60.31
C VAL A 425 -35.38 25.64 -60.16
N ILE A 426 -35.61 26.10 -58.89
CA ILE A 426 -36.40 27.33 -58.63
C ILE A 426 -35.71 28.55 -59.26
N GLN A 427 -34.39 28.73 -59.11
CA GLN A 427 -33.65 29.79 -59.75
C GLN A 427 -33.72 29.74 -61.27
N GLY A 428 -33.62 28.54 -61.84
CA GLY A 428 -33.78 28.35 -63.28
C GLY A 428 -35.17 28.72 -63.82
N ASN A 429 -36.22 28.37 -63.06
CA ASN A 429 -37.58 28.76 -63.38
C ASN A 429 -37.83 30.26 -63.25
N LEU A 430 -37.24 30.89 -62.20
CA LEU A 430 -37.33 32.35 -62.02
C LEU A 430 -36.67 33.11 -63.18
N LYS A 431 -35.48 32.74 -63.58
CA LYS A 431 -34.80 33.35 -64.74
C LYS A 431 -35.60 33.19 -66.04
N ARG A 432 -36.26 32.05 -66.25
CA ARG A 432 -37.13 31.84 -67.42
C ARG A 432 -38.39 32.70 -67.35
N ALA A 433 -39.01 32.90 -66.20
CA ALA A 433 -40.17 33.74 -65.99
C ALA A 433 -39.76 35.21 -66.17
N GLU A 434 -38.60 35.68 -65.71
CA GLU A 434 -38.08 37.01 -65.89
C GLU A 434 -37.78 37.31 -67.37
N ALA A 435 -37.18 36.37 -68.11
CA ALA A 435 -36.91 36.49 -69.53
C ALA A 435 -38.22 36.55 -70.34
N ALA A 436 -39.23 35.76 -69.97
CA ALA A 436 -40.54 35.78 -70.63
C ALA A 436 -41.27 37.15 -70.37
N ASN A 437 -41.19 37.66 -69.14
CA ASN A 437 -41.75 39.00 -68.82
C ASN A 437 -41.03 40.12 -69.58
N LEU A 438 -39.72 40.13 -69.74
CA LEU A 438 -38.94 41.07 -70.54
C LEU A 438 -39.38 41.01 -72.01
N ALA A 439 -39.42 39.82 -72.58
CA ALA A 439 -39.88 39.67 -73.97
C ALA A 439 -41.32 40.17 -74.19
N LYS A 440 -42.22 39.95 -73.24
CA LYS A 440 -43.58 40.45 -73.25
C LYS A 440 -43.64 41.98 -73.17
N SER A 441 -42.81 42.58 -72.31
CA SER A 441 -42.75 44.05 -72.21
C SER A 441 -42.17 44.75 -73.46
N GLU A 442 -41.17 44.13 -74.06
CA GLU A 442 -40.61 44.63 -75.36
C GLU A 442 -41.67 44.53 -76.51
N PHE A 443 -42.43 43.43 -76.54
CA PHE A 443 -43.51 43.29 -77.53
C PHE A 443 -44.65 44.24 -77.34
N LEU A 444 -44.94 44.72 -76.15
CA LEU A 444 -46.01 45.65 -75.87
C LEU A 444 -45.59 47.17 -76.00
N SER A 445 -44.29 47.42 -76.14
CA SER A 445 -43.74 48.78 -76.28
C SER A 445 -43.30 49.18 -77.71
N GLY A 446 -43.40 48.25 -78.68
CA GLY A 446 -43.21 48.48 -80.15
C GLY A 446 -44.57 48.48 -80.85
#